data_9e27a94aefa2fd17d634d12adc4002a5
#
_entry.id   9e27a94aefa2fd17d634d12adc4002a5
#
_cell.length_a   1.000
_cell.length_b   1.000
_cell.length_c   1.000
_cell.angle_alpha   90.00
_cell.angle_beta   90.00
_cell.angle_gamma   90.00
#
_symmetry.space_group_name_H-M   'P 1'
#
loop_
_entity.id
_entity.type
_entity.pdbx_description
1 polymer ?
#
loop_
_entity_poly.entity_id
_entity_poly.type
_entity_poly.pdbx_seq_one_letter_code
_entity_poly.pdbx_strand_id
1 'polypeptide(L)'
;MPGFLRGRRYVKTDDSQAVQKYFTLYETESLATLSSAPYLERLDNPTPWTQKLVPLFLNSNRVAYAIGASIGGGIGAWMATVEFGPQPDAAHELRSSLAQRTLPSLLDEPDVTGCALGEADLDTTSAKDGTAEGRTTNGEPEVTARWILFVEGARSSVIDIATARLLGPDGLSRHGALEDVALKPYRLMFSLADRPI
;
A
#
# COMPACT_ATOMS: atom_id res chain seq x y z
N MET A 1 11.19 -12.05 11.08
CA MET A 1 11.86 -12.00 9.76
C MET A 1 12.77 -10.78 9.78
N PRO A 2 14.08 -10.91 9.56
CA PRO A 2 14.98 -9.76 9.56
C PRO A 2 14.54 -8.67 8.60
N GLY A 3 14.61 -7.41 9.03
CA GLY A 3 14.22 -6.25 8.23
C GLY A 3 12.72 -5.99 8.10
N PHE A 4 11.84 -6.85 8.64
CA PHE A 4 10.41 -6.58 8.72
C PHE A 4 10.09 -5.86 10.02
N LEU A 5 9.46 -4.70 9.91
CA LEU A 5 9.11 -3.83 11.03
C LEU A 5 7.68 -4.10 11.53
N ARG A 6 6.75 -4.29 10.59
CA ARG A 6 5.33 -4.45 10.90
C ARG A 6 4.57 -5.16 9.78
N GLY A 7 3.58 -5.95 10.18
CA GLY A 7 2.57 -6.52 9.30
C GLY A 7 1.18 -6.09 9.74
N ARG A 8 0.35 -5.60 8.80
CA ARG A 8 -1.02 -5.18 9.06
C ARG A 8 -1.96 -5.81 8.04
N ARG A 9 -3.13 -6.24 8.52
CA ARG A 9 -4.17 -6.79 7.66
C ARG A 9 -5.45 -6.00 7.81
N TYR A 10 -6.04 -5.69 6.67
CA TYR A 10 -7.24 -4.90 6.55
C TYR A 10 -8.33 -5.65 5.79
N VAL A 11 -9.58 -5.27 6.01
CA VAL A 11 -10.73 -5.69 5.23
C VAL A 11 -11.37 -4.48 4.56
N LYS A 12 -11.78 -4.63 3.32
CA LYS A 12 -12.52 -3.62 2.57
C LYS A 12 -13.89 -3.36 3.21
N THR A 13 -14.34 -2.12 3.21
CA THR A 13 -15.54 -1.71 3.93
C THR A 13 -16.69 -1.24 3.03
N ASP A 14 -16.47 -1.13 1.73
CA ASP A 14 -17.53 -0.90 0.78
C ASP A 14 -18.10 -2.24 0.27
N ASP A 15 -19.39 -2.24 -0.05
CA ASP A 15 -20.11 -3.40 -0.62
C ASP A 15 -19.82 -3.62 -2.12
N SER A 16 -18.85 -2.89 -2.68
CA SER A 16 -18.48 -3.14 -4.06
C SER A 16 -18.00 -4.58 -4.19
N GLN A 17 -18.56 -5.33 -5.13
CA GLN A 17 -18.12 -6.69 -5.47
C GLN A 17 -16.72 -6.72 -6.08
N ALA A 18 -15.89 -5.73 -5.74
CA ALA A 18 -14.53 -5.63 -6.20
C ALA A 18 -13.71 -6.80 -5.68
N VAL A 19 -12.98 -7.34 -6.59
CA VAL A 19 -12.24 -8.59 -6.59
C VAL A 19 -11.29 -8.79 -5.39
N GLN A 20 -10.91 -7.74 -4.67
CA GLN A 20 -9.94 -7.80 -3.56
C GLN A 20 -10.60 -7.39 -2.24
N LYS A 21 -11.03 -8.40 -1.47
CA LYS A 21 -11.65 -8.19 -0.15
C LYS A 21 -10.66 -7.79 0.94
N TYR A 22 -9.43 -8.28 0.86
CA TYR A 22 -8.42 -8.07 1.88
C TYR A 22 -7.23 -7.29 1.33
N PHE A 23 -6.64 -6.48 2.19
CA PHE A 23 -5.40 -5.78 1.94
C PHE A 23 -4.41 -6.10 3.06
N THR A 24 -3.18 -6.47 2.70
CA THR A 24 -2.11 -6.74 3.67
C THR A 24 -0.94 -5.82 3.37
N LEU A 25 -0.49 -5.08 4.36
CA LEU A 25 0.64 -4.17 4.29
C LEU A 25 1.78 -4.69 5.17
N TYR A 26 2.93 -4.90 4.58
CA TYR A 26 4.17 -5.15 5.29
C TYR A 26 5.08 -3.93 5.19
N GLU A 27 5.60 -3.50 6.32
CA GLU A 27 6.59 -2.43 6.42
C GLU A 27 7.95 -3.05 6.67
N THR A 28 8.94 -2.61 5.90
CA THR A 28 10.31 -3.11 5.98
C THR A 28 11.30 -1.96 6.10
N GLU A 29 12.50 -2.24 6.60
CA GLU A 29 13.58 -1.25 6.73
C GLU A 29 13.99 -0.66 5.38
N SER A 30 13.88 -1.45 4.31
CA SER A 30 14.22 -1.03 2.95
C SER A 30 13.58 -1.94 1.91
N LEU A 31 13.55 -1.54 0.64
CA LEU A 31 13.18 -2.40 -0.49
C LEU A 31 14.08 -3.64 -0.58
N ALA A 32 15.37 -3.51 -0.28
CA ALA A 32 16.32 -4.62 -0.31
C ALA A 32 15.94 -5.78 0.63
N THR A 33 15.17 -5.50 1.68
CA THR A 33 14.61 -6.55 2.56
C THR A 33 13.73 -7.53 1.77
N LEU A 34 12.95 -7.03 0.80
CA LEU A 34 12.01 -7.82 0.01
C LEU A 34 12.67 -8.65 -1.13
N SER A 35 13.94 -8.42 -1.39
CA SER A 35 14.78 -9.22 -2.29
C SER A 35 15.92 -9.94 -1.57
N SER A 36 15.95 -9.86 -0.23
CA SER A 36 17.01 -10.50 0.58
C SER A 36 16.94 -12.02 0.54
N ALA A 37 18.08 -12.67 0.61
CA ALA A 37 18.16 -14.13 0.61
C ALA A 37 17.29 -14.79 1.71
N PRO A 38 17.28 -14.31 2.98
CA PRO A 38 16.42 -14.90 4.02
C PRO A 38 14.92 -14.78 3.69
N TYR A 39 14.50 -13.69 3.03
CA TYR A 39 13.11 -13.51 2.65
C TYR A 39 12.71 -14.42 1.47
N LEU A 40 13.53 -14.47 0.42
CA LEU A 40 13.28 -15.32 -0.74
C LEU A 40 13.29 -16.80 -0.36
N GLU A 41 14.23 -17.22 0.50
CA GLU A 41 14.27 -18.58 1.06
C GLU A 41 12.97 -18.92 1.82
N ARG A 42 12.41 -17.95 2.55
CA ARG A 42 11.14 -18.14 3.25
C ARG A 42 9.96 -18.32 2.29
N LEU A 43 9.93 -17.59 1.18
CA LEU A 43 8.92 -17.74 0.12
C LEU A 43 9.08 -19.05 -0.65
N ASP A 44 10.30 -19.54 -0.75
CA ASP A 44 10.61 -20.81 -1.44
C ASP A 44 10.35 -22.04 -0.54
N ASN A 45 10.41 -21.85 0.78
CA ASN A 45 10.11 -22.87 1.78
C ASN A 45 8.93 -22.44 2.68
N PRO A 46 7.70 -22.34 2.14
CA PRO A 46 6.52 -21.91 2.88
C PRO A 46 6.15 -22.93 3.97
N THR A 47 5.61 -22.43 5.10
CA THR A 47 5.11 -23.31 6.15
C THR A 47 3.96 -24.20 5.66
N PRO A 48 3.69 -25.35 6.35
CA PRO A 48 2.51 -26.16 6.03
C PRO A 48 1.19 -25.38 6.07
N TRP A 49 1.10 -24.35 6.92
CA TRP A 49 -0.04 -23.44 6.97
C TRP A 49 -0.12 -22.58 5.71
N THR A 50 0.98 -21.96 5.32
CA THR A 50 1.05 -21.13 4.09
C THR A 50 0.72 -21.96 2.85
N GLN A 51 1.27 -23.19 2.74
CA GLN A 51 0.98 -24.11 1.64
C GLN A 51 -0.52 -24.42 1.49
N LYS A 52 -1.26 -24.48 2.60
CA LYS A 52 -2.72 -24.70 2.57
C LYS A 52 -3.50 -23.45 2.17
N LEU A 53 -3.00 -22.26 2.51
CA LEU A 53 -3.75 -21.02 2.33
C LEU A 53 -3.49 -20.32 1.00
N VAL A 54 -2.24 -20.33 0.50
CA VAL A 54 -1.87 -19.61 -0.74
C VAL A 54 -2.72 -20.01 -1.95
N PRO A 55 -3.04 -21.30 -2.18
CA PRO A 55 -3.92 -21.70 -3.29
C PRO A 55 -5.36 -21.16 -3.20
N LEU A 56 -5.78 -20.70 -2.01
CA LEU A 56 -7.10 -20.10 -1.79
C LEU A 56 -7.13 -18.60 -2.07
N PHE A 57 -5.98 -17.98 -2.29
CA PHE A 57 -5.90 -16.56 -2.63
C PHE A 57 -6.24 -16.38 -4.11
N LEU A 58 -7.43 -15.82 -4.34
CA LEU A 58 -7.90 -15.49 -5.68
C LEU A 58 -7.58 -14.03 -5.98
N ASN A 59 -7.15 -13.74 -7.21
CA ASN A 59 -6.87 -12.39 -7.70
C ASN A 59 -5.90 -11.60 -6.78
N SER A 60 -4.87 -12.29 -6.30
CA SER A 60 -3.85 -11.70 -5.44
C SER A 60 -2.98 -10.76 -6.25
N ASN A 61 -2.89 -9.49 -5.82
CA ASN A 61 -1.93 -8.52 -6.32
C ASN A 61 -0.92 -8.19 -5.22
N ARG A 62 0.36 -8.21 -5.53
CA ARG A 62 1.43 -7.82 -4.62
C ARG A 62 2.35 -6.83 -5.30
N VAL A 63 2.51 -5.67 -4.70
CA VAL A 63 3.39 -4.61 -5.19
C VAL A 63 4.34 -4.19 -4.06
N ALA A 64 5.61 -4.03 -4.38
CA ALA A 64 6.61 -3.39 -3.53
C ALA A 64 6.61 -1.89 -3.82
N TYR A 65 6.59 -1.08 -2.76
CA TYR A 65 6.61 0.38 -2.88
C TYR A 65 7.82 0.97 -2.17
N ALA A 66 8.55 1.83 -2.85
CA ALA A 66 9.50 2.75 -2.23
C ALA A 66 8.72 3.89 -1.56
N ILE A 67 8.86 4.05 -0.25
CA ILE A 67 8.22 5.15 0.47
C ILE A 67 9.06 6.41 0.34
N GLY A 68 8.60 7.35 -0.51
CA GLY A 68 9.27 8.62 -0.78
C GLY A 68 8.98 9.71 0.25
N ALA A 69 7.82 9.64 0.90
CA ALA A 69 7.44 10.56 1.98
C ALA A 69 6.48 9.85 2.95
N SER A 70 6.66 10.13 4.24
CA SER A 70 5.77 9.64 5.31
C SER A 70 5.71 10.65 6.43
N ILE A 71 4.52 10.90 6.95
CA ILE A 71 4.29 11.88 8.02
C ILE A 71 3.18 11.37 8.95
N GLY A 72 3.24 11.79 10.21
CA GLY A 72 2.44 11.20 11.28
C GLY A 72 3.05 9.90 11.80
N GLY A 73 2.61 9.46 12.96
CA GLY A 73 3.19 8.27 13.63
C GLY A 73 2.12 7.30 14.17
N GLY A 74 0.85 7.63 13.97
CA GLY A 74 -0.25 6.83 14.48
C GLY A 74 -0.67 5.73 13.51
N ILE A 75 -1.03 4.56 14.05
CA ILE A 75 -1.73 3.53 13.30
C ILE A 75 -3.23 3.85 13.40
N GLY A 76 -3.86 4.04 12.24
CA GLY A 76 -5.28 4.25 12.16
C GLY A 76 -6.08 2.94 12.19
N ALA A 77 -7.29 2.97 12.77
CA ALA A 77 -8.25 1.89 12.64
C ALA A 77 -8.83 1.80 11.21
N TRP A 78 -8.73 2.89 10.46
CA TRP A 78 -9.20 3.02 9.08
C TRP A 78 -8.08 3.50 8.17
N MET A 79 -8.16 3.10 6.90
CA MET A 79 -7.20 3.49 5.87
C MET A 79 -7.91 3.70 4.54
N ALA A 80 -7.64 4.82 3.88
CA ALA A 80 -7.84 4.97 2.45
C ALA A 80 -6.53 4.67 1.72
N THR A 81 -6.56 3.78 0.73
CA THR A 81 -5.50 3.69 -0.27
C THR A 81 -5.96 4.40 -1.53
N VAL A 82 -5.10 5.23 -2.10
CA VAL A 82 -5.39 5.96 -3.34
C VAL A 82 -4.28 5.63 -4.34
N GLU A 83 -4.65 4.88 -5.38
CA GLU A 83 -3.73 4.47 -6.44
C GLU A 83 -3.90 5.41 -7.64
N PHE A 84 -2.78 5.88 -8.20
CA PHE A 84 -2.74 6.80 -9.33
C PHE A 84 -1.41 6.70 -10.08
N GLY A 85 -1.32 7.30 -11.25
CA GLY A 85 -0.07 7.47 -12.00
C GLY A 85 0.23 8.96 -12.19
N PRO A 86 1.52 9.37 -12.30
CA PRO A 86 1.87 10.71 -12.74
C PRO A 86 1.58 10.88 -14.24
N GLN A 87 1.20 12.08 -14.64
CA GLN A 87 1.21 12.45 -16.05
C GLN A 87 2.66 12.43 -16.60
N PRO A 88 2.86 12.22 -17.91
CA PRO A 88 4.18 12.35 -18.51
C PRO A 88 4.84 13.67 -18.08
N ASP A 89 6.10 13.61 -17.70
CA ASP A 89 6.95 14.75 -17.26
C ASP A 89 6.50 15.45 -15.96
N ALA A 90 5.38 15.08 -15.33
CA ALA A 90 4.88 15.69 -14.09
C ALA A 90 5.38 15.01 -12.81
N ALA A 91 6.04 13.86 -12.89
CA ALA A 91 6.38 13.03 -11.73
C ALA A 91 7.18 13.76 -10.64
N HIS A 92 8.16 14.59 -11.02
CA HIS A 92 8.98 15.32 -10.06
C HIS A 92 8.16 16.38 -9.30
N GLU A 93 7.39 17.17 -10.03
CA GLU A 93 6.55 18.23 -9.45
C GLU A 93 5.43 17.64 -8.59
N LEU A 94 4.78 16.61 -9.08
CA LEU A 94 3.73 15.88 -8.34
C LEU A 94 4.27 15.33 -7.02
N ARG A 95 5.44 14.64 -7.03
CA ARG A 95 6.09 14.14 -5.81
C ARG A 95 6.37 15.26 -4.82
N SER A 96 6.95 16.35 -5.28
CA SER A 96 7.28 17.52 -4.45
C SER A 96 6.02 18.15 -3.86
N SER A 97 4.98 18.32 -4.67
CA SER A 97 3.69 18.86 -4.23
C SER A 97 3.03 17.96 -3.18
N LEU A 98 3.01 16.65 -3.41
CA LEU A 98 2.44 15.69 -2.45
C LEU A 98 3.19 15.72 -1.12
N ALA A 99 4.51 15.62 -1.14
CA ALA A 99 5.32 15.57 0.07
C ALA A 99 5.28 16.87 0.88
N GLN A 100 5.29 18.03 0.22
CA GLN A 100 5.46 19.32 0.89
C GLN A 100 4.15 20.05 1.19
N ARG A 101 3.05 19.71 0.52
CA ARG A 101 1.75 20.38 0.67
C ARG A 101 0.62 19.43 1.02
N THR A 102 0.42 18.39 0.21
CA THR A 102 -0.76 17.53 0.35
C THR A 102 -0.70 16.69 1.61
N LEU A 103 0.40 15.98 1.86
CA LEU A 103 0.53 15.14 3.06
C LEU A 103 0.43 15.98 4.36
N PRO A 104 1.13 17.12 4.51
CA PRO A 104 0.95 18.00 5.67
C PRO A 104 -0.51 18.45 5.83
N SER A 105 -1.18 18.90 4.77
CA SER A 105 -2.56 19.37 4.88
C SER A 105 -3.56 18.25 5.21
N LEU A 106 -3.27 17.01 4.83
CA LEU A 106 -4.05 15.85 5.24
C LEU A 106 -3.85 15.55 6.73
N LEU A 107 -2.62 15.66 7.23
CA LEU A 107 -2.32 15.40 8.65
C LEU A 107 -2.95 16.45 9.58
N ASP A 108 -3.19 17.67 9.08
CA ASP A 108 -3.89 18.72 9.83
C ASP A 108 -5.40 18.45 9.95
N GLU A 109 -5.96 17.53 9.16
CA GLU A 109 -7.37 17.16 9.25
C GLU A 109 -7.66 16.34 10.51
N PRO A 110 -8.80 16.61 11.18
CA PRO A 110 -9.23 15.80 12.31
C PRO A 110 -9.32 14.31 11.95
N ASP A 111 -8.95 13.46 12.87
CA ASP A 111 -8.96 11.99 12.73
C ASP A 111 -7.86 11.40 11.84
N VAL A 112 -7.13 12.18 11.05
CA VAL A 112 -5.97 11.67 10.29
C VAL A 112 -4.79 11.44 11.24
N THR A 113 -4.24 10.24 11.24
CA THR A 113 -3.15 9.82 12.14
C THR A 113 -1.82 9.64 11.43
N GLY A 114 -1.85 9.48 10.10
CA GLY A 114 -0.65 9.34 9.30
C GLY A 114 -0.94 9.25 7.81
N CYS A 115 0.04 9.67 7.01
CA CYS A 115 -0.01 9.59 5.55
C CYS A 115 1.34 9.15 5.01
N ALA A 116 1.33 8.38 3.92
CA ALA A 116 2.55 8.01 3.21
C ALA A 116 2.34 7.96 1.70
N LEU A 117 3.38 8.35 0.95
CA LEU A 117 3.46 8.23 -0.49
C LEU A 117 4.41 7.10 -0.85
N GLY A 118 3.93 6.10 -1.59
CA GLY A 118 4.71 5.01 -2.14
C GLY A 118 4.75 5.06 -3.67
N GLU A 119 5.91 4.75 -4.23
CA GLU A 119 6.13 4.58 -5.67
C GLU A 119 6.44 3.13 -5.96
N ALA A 120 5.73 2.49 -6.90
CA ALA A 120 5.92 1.08 -7.21
C ALA A 120 7.33 0.81 -7.73
N ASP A 121 8.00 -0.18 -7.15
CA ASP A 121 9.27 -0.71 -7.60
C ASP A 121 9.04 -2.08 -8.25
N LEU A 122 9.11 -2.11 -9.59
CA LEU A 122 8.77 -3.30 -10.37
C LEU A 122 9.82 -4.40 -10.24
N ASP A 123 11.08 -4.04 -10.11
CA ASP A 123 12.19 -5.00 -9.96
C ASP A 123 12.05 -5.78 -8.65
N THR A 124 11.81 -5.08 -7.54
CA THR A 124 11.55 -5.70 -6.23
C THR A 124 10.23 -6.47 -6.24
N THR A 125 9.22 -5.98 -6.95
CA THR A 125 7.91 -6.66 -7.08
C THR A 125 8.07 -8.02 -7.73
N SER A 126 8.84 -8.12 -8.81
CA SER A 126 9.05 -9.37 -9.56
C SER A 126 10.04 -10.34 -8.88
N ALA A 127 10.83 -9.89 -7.91
CA ALA A 127 11.85 -10.73 -7.26
C ALA A 127 11.31 -12.04 -6.66
N LYS A 128 10.01 -12.09 -6.29
CA LYS A 128 9.33 -13.28 -5.76
C LYS A 128 8.94 -14.32 -6.82
N ASP A 129 8.86 -13.96 -8.08
CA ASP A 129 8.19 -14.78 -9.13
C ASP A 129 8.87 -16.14 -9.33
N GLY A 130 10.17 -16.21 -9.07
CA GLY A 130 10.93 -17.47 -9.07
C GLY A 130 10.71 -18.37 -7.85
N THR A 131 10.03 -17.93 -6.80
CA THR A 131 9.83 -18.71 -5.56
C THR A 131 8.62 -19.65 -5.62
N ALA A 132 8.57 -20.64 -4.71
CA ALA A 132 7.45 -21.59 -4.62
C ALA A 132 6.12 -20.88 -4.36
N GLU A 133 6.09 -19.87 -3.47
CA GLU A 133 4.91 -19.07 -3.19
C GLU A 133 4.52 -18.22 -4.41
N GLY A 134 5.48 -17.57 -5.06
CA GLY A 134 5.24 -16.76 -6.26
C GLY A 134 4.58 -17.55 -7.38
N ARG A 135 5.04 -18.78 -7.64
CA ARG A 135 4.47 -19.67 -8.66
C ARG A 135 3.07 -20.18 -8.33
N THR A 136 2.70 -20.22 -7.06
CA THR A 136 1.40 -20.77 -6.61
C THR A 136 0.31 -19.69 -6.55
N THR A 137 0.69 -18.41 -6.55
CA THR A 137 -0.27 -17.31 -6.47
C THR A 137 -1.07 -17.22 -7.76
N ASN A 138 -2.37 -17.47 -7.70
CA ASN A 138 -3.28 -17.41 -8.84
C ASN A 138 -3.66 -15.96 -9.17
N GLY A 139 -3.50 -15.58 -10.41
CA GLY A 139 -3.83 -14.27 -10.97
C GLY A 139 -2.57 -13.45 -11.20
N GLU A 140 -2.36 -13.06 -12.44
CA GLU A 140 -1.40 -12.03 -12.82
C GLU A 140 -2.18 -10.72 -13.00
N PRO A 141 -2.29 -9.87 -11.96
CA PRO A 141 -2.70 -8.51 -12.23
C PRO A 141 -1.55 -7.85 -12.97
N GLU A 142 -1.90 -7.09 -13.98
CA GLU A 142 -0.96 -6.18 -14.62
C GLU A 142 -0.38 -5.24 -13.55
N VAL A 143 0.85 -5.49 -13.14
CA VAL A 143 1.57 -4.62 -12.20
C VAL A 143 2.03 -3.40 -12.98
N THR A 144 1.24 -2.37 -12.96
CA THR A 144 1.62 -1.07 -13.51
C THR A 144 2.47 -0.29 -12.50
N ALA A 145 3.39 0.53 -13.01
CA ALA A 145 4.21 1.43 -12.19
C ALA A 145 3.36 2.56 -11.61
N ARG A 146 2.44 2.22 -10.70
CA ARG A 146 1.55 3.18 -10.06
C ARG A 146 2.12 3.70 -8.75
N TRP A 147 1.73 4.89 -8.39
CA TRP A 147 1.94 5.46 -7.07
C TRP A 147 0.76 5.15 -6.17
N ILE A 148 0.99 5.15 -4.87
CA ILE A 148 -0.04 4.94 -3.87
C ILE A 148 0.09 5.97 -2.73
N LEU A 149 -1.03 6.53 -2.32
CA LEU A 149 -1.14 7.23 -1.06
C LEU A 149 -1.84 6.34 -0.05
N PHE A 150 -1.27 6.24 1.15
CA PHE A 150 -1.91 5.70 2.33
C PHE A 150 -2.35 6.86 3.20
N VAL A 151 -3.63 6.92 3.55
CA VAL A 151 -4.17 7.92 4.48
C VAL A 151 -4.84 7.14 5.61
N GLU A 152 -4.24 7.21 6.78
CA GLU A 152 -4.68 6.48 7.97
C GLU A 152 -5.42 7.40 8.93
N GLY A 153 -6.43 6.87 9.59
CA GLY A 153 -7.21 7.64 10.53
C GLY A 153 -7.86 6.82 11.65
N ALA A 154 -8.21 7.51 12.72
CA ALA A 154 -8.83 6.91 13.89
C ALA A 154 -10.28 6.46 13.61
N ARG A 155 -10.97 7.15 12.69
CA ARG A 155 -12.39 6.93 12.34
C ARG A 155 -12.60 6.79 10.83
N SER A 156 -13.78 6.32 10.45
CA SER A 156 -14.16 6.16 9.03
C SER A 156 -14.22 7.48 8.26
N SER A 157 -14.36 8.62 8.95
CA SER A 157 -14.30 9.96 8.36
C SER A 157 -13.02 10.22 7.52
N VAL A 158 -11.93 9.51 7.80
CA VAL A 158 -10.70 9.59 6.99
C VAL A 158 -10.93 9.24 5.52
N ILE A 159 -11.90 8.37 5.22
CA ILE A 159 -12.26 7.98 3.86
C ILE A 159 -12.89 9.16 3.11
N ASP A 160 -13.81 9.87 3.77
CA ASP A 160 -14.47 11.06 3.20
C ASP A 160 -13.46 12.20 3.03
N ILE A 161 -12.58 12.40 4.00
CA ILE A 161 -11.48 13.38 3.94
C ILE A 161 -10.57 13.07 2.74
N ALA A 162 -10.10 11.82 2.62
CA ALA A 162 -9.25 11.42 1.50
C ALA A 162 -9.97 11.59 0.16
N THR A 163 -11.25 11.23 0.08
CA THR A 163 -12.07 11.42 -1.12
C THR A 163 -12.15 12.89 -1.51
N ALA A 164 -12.54 13.76 -0.58
CA ALA A 164 -12.71 15.19 -0.86
C ALA A 164 -11.38 15.88 -1.24
N ARG A 165 -10.30 15.54 -0.54
CA ARG A 165 -8.98 16.19 -0.72
C ARG A 165 -8.21 15.67 -1.92
N LEU A 166 -8.34 14.39 -2.25
CA LEU A 166 -7.51 13.75 -3.29
C LEU A 166 -8.25 13.55 -4.61
N LEU A 167 -9.58 13.34 -4.59
CA LEU A 167 -10.40 13.13 -5.77
C LEU A 167 -11.27 14.36 -6.12
N GLY A 168 -11.31 15.34 -5.25
CA GLY A 168 -12.05 16.58 -5.48
C GLY A 168 -11.44 17.47 -6.58
N PRO A 169 -12.08 18.62 -6.89
CA PRO A 169 -11.66 19.52 -7.99
C PRO A 169 -10.21 20.03 -7.88
N ASP A 170 -9.70 20.16 -6.66
CA ASP A 170 -8.33 20.59 -6.37
C ASP A 170 -7.44 19.41 -5.99
N GLY A 171 -7.85 18.17 -6.32
CA GLY A 171 -7.17 16.93 -5.97
C GLY A 171 -6.01 16.58 -6.90
N LEU A 172 -5.69 15.28 -6.92
CA LEU A 172 -4.51 14.72 -7.59
C LEU A 172 -4.40 15.07 -9.08
N SER A 173 -5.51 15.01 -9.82
CA SER A 173 -5.51 15.28 -11.26
C SER A 173 -5.07 16.71 -11.59
N ARG A 174 -5.44 17.69 -10.76
CA ARG A 174 -5.00 19.09 -10.92
C ARG A 174 -3.51 19.29 -10.66
N HIS A 175 -2.89 18.38 -9.91
CA HIS A 175 -1.47 18.43 -9.55
C HIS A 175 -0.58 17.52 -10.41
N GLY A 176 -1.10 17.00 -11.52
CA GLY A 176 -0.33 16.21 -12.48
C GLY A 176 -0.45 14.69 -12.32
N ALA A 177 -1.49 14.21 -11.64
CA ALA A 177 -1.88 12.80 -11.72
C ALA A 177 -2.75 12.55 -12.97
N LEU A 178 -2.71 11.31 -13.47
CA LEU A 178 -3.65 10.82 -14.48
C LEU A 178 -5.07 10.74 -13.88
N GLU A 179 -6.10 10.75 -14.74
CA GLU A 179 -7.51 10.75 -14.30
C GLU A 179 -7.98 9.42 -13.70
N ASP A 180 -7.27 8.32 -13.93
CA ASP A 180 -7.61 6.98 -13.44
C ASP A 180 -7.27 6.73 -11.97
N VAL A 181 -7.62 7.67 -11.11
CA VAL A 181 -7.40 7.59 -9.66
C VAL A 181 -8.38 6.61 -9.03
N ALA A 182 -7.88 5.63 -8.26
CA ALA A 182 -8.68 4.64 -7.57
C ALA A 182 -8.51 4.73 -6.04
N LEU A 183 -9.61 5.04 -5.33
CA LEU A 183 -9.65 5.03 -3.87
C LEU A 183 -10.32 3.76 -3.36
N LYS A 184 -9.72 3.10 -2.37
CA LYS A 184 -10.27 1.91 -1.71
C LYS A 184 -10.28 2.11 -0.19
N PRO A 185 -11.44 1.96 0.46
CA PRO A 185 -11.57 2.10 1.90
C PRO A 185 -11.34 0.78 2.63
N TYR A 186 -10.58 0.83 3.72
CA TYR A 186 -10.22 -0.34 4.51
C TYR A 186 -10.37 -0.09 6.01
N ARG A 187 -10.68 -1.16 6.76
CA ARG A 187 -10.67 -1.20 8.21
C ARG A 187 -9.65 -2.21 8.70
N LEU A 188 -8.84 -1.80 9.68
CA LEU A 188 -7.83 -2.66 10.30
C LEU A 188 -8.48 -3.85 11.00
N MET A 189 -7.97 -5.04 10.71
CA MET A 189 -8.33 -6.29 11.39
C MET A 189 -7.28 -6.70 12.41
N PHE A 190 -6.00 -6.54 12.03
CA PHE A 190 -4.89 -7.10 12.77
C PHE A 190 -3.61 -6.31 12.48
N SER A 191 -2.79 -6.11 13.50
CA SER A 191 -1.45 -5.53 13.40
C SER A 191 -0.47 -6.32 14.25
N LEU A 192 0.69 -6.64 13.69
CA LEU A 192 1.82 -7.26 14.37
C LEU A 192 3.07 -6.41 14.09
N ALA A 193 3.73 -5.96 15.13
CA ALA A 193 5.02 -5.27 15.02
C ALA A 193 6.11 -6.15 15.64
N ASP A 194 7.31 -6.11 15.05
CA ASP A 194 8.49 -6.65 15.68
C ASP A 194 8.84 -5.71 16.86
N ARG A 195 8.76 -6.22 18.08
CA ARG A 195 9.20 -5.49 19.28
C ARG A 195 10.57 -6.01 19.63
N PRO A 196 11.59 -5.16 19.72
CA PRO A 196 12.80 -5.55 20.40
C PRO A 196 12.45 -5.93 21.84
N ILE A 197 12.84 -7.14 22.22
CA ILE A 197 12.76 -7.63 23.61
C ILE A 197 13.80 -6.88 24.43
#